data_bbbfa1b15eb025a454cf2c90f47bf9aa
#
_entry.id   bbbfa1b15eb025a454cf2c90f47bf9aa
#
_cell.length_a   1.000
_cell.length_b   1.000
_cell.length_c   1.000
_cell.angle_alpha   90.00
_cell.angle_beta   90.00
_cell.angle_gamma   90.00
#
_symmetry.space_group_name_H-M   'P 1'
#
loop_
_entity.id
_entity.type
_entity.pdbx_description
1 polymer ?
#
loop_
_entity_poly.entity_id
_entity_poly.type
_entity_poly.pdbx_seq_one_letter_code
_entity_poly.pdbx_strand_id
1 'polypeptide(L)'
;MDIRQGLGTYIGSDYTPPYLYLLLLISRVKNYPWQYLVKAVSMAFEVLLAYAVTQLAGLQVRGAGKRVVIFNLTLMLPTVVFNGAYWGQCDVIYTSLCLTALYMALQKKSARSMILFGMALSFKLQTVFFLPALLPLWLRKDIKLRHLALIPAAYMAMMIPAFWGGKSVHHALTVYMTQAGTYNFITVNGPSLYNFLPTGMDKEMLYTMFS
;
A
#
# COMPACT_ATOMS: atom_id res chain seq x y z
N MET A 1 15.71 15.96 -0.74
CA MET A 1 14.28 16.31 -0.55
C MET A 1 14.09 16.65 0.92
N ASP A 2 13.86 17.89 1.26
CA ASP A 2 13.78 18.30 2.68
C ASP A 2 12.35 18.16 3.20
N ILE A 3 12.10 17.05 3.88
CA ILE A 3 10.79 16.70 4.47
C ILE A 3 10.31 17.76 5.49
N ARG A 4 11.21 18.66 5.92
CA ARG A 4 10.92 19.66 6.96
C ARG A 4 10.16 20.89 6.46
N GLN A 5 10.03 21.07 5.16
CA GLN A 5 9.41 22.29 4.58
C GLN A 5 7.86 22.28 4.54
N GLY A 6 7.21 21.19 4.94
CA GLY A 6 5.75 21.10 5.05
C GLY A 6 5.03 20.60 3.80
N LEU A 7 3.70 20.47 3.88
CA LEU A 7 2.84 19.86 2.85
C LEU A 7 2.90 20.57 1.50
N GLY A 8 3.13 21.90 1.49
CA GLY A 8 3.16 22.70 0.26
C GLY A 8 4.29 22.33 -0.71
N THR A 9 5.45 21.93 -0.19
CA THR A 9 6.61 21.51 -1.00
C THR A 9 6.49 20.10 -1.59
N TYR A 10 5.52 19.30 -1.11
CA TYR A 10 5.27 17.94 -1.60
C TYR A 10 4.17 17.86 -2.66
N ILE A 11 3.64 18.99 -3.11
CA ILE A 11 2.57 19.05 -4.12
C ILE A 11 2.98 18.32 -5.42
N GLY A 12 4.27 18.32 -5.76
CA GLY A 12 4.84 17.66 -6.93
C GLY A 12 5.48 16.29 -6.68
N SER A 13 5.29 15.66 -5.51
CA SER A 13 5.87 14.34 -5.26
C SER A 13 5.06 13.22 -5.89
N ASP A 14 5.73 12.16 -6.35
CA ASP A 14 5.12 10.96 -6.91
C ASP A 14 4.41 10.09 -5.88
N TYR A 15 4.54 10.40 -4.59
CA TYR A 15 3.84 9.70 -3.52
C TYR A 15 2.42 10.21 -3.32
N THR A 16 1.52 9.29 -2.95
CA THR A 16 0.15 9.63 -2.60
C THR A 16 0.08 10.41 -1.29
N PRO A 17 -0.89 11.34 -1.15
CA PRO A 17 -1.02 12.18 0.04
C PRO A 17 -1.02 11.45 1.38
N PRO A 18 -1.73 10.31 1.58
CA PRO A 18 -1.75 9.63 2.87
C PRO A 18 -0.36 9.19 3.37
N TYR A 19 0.52 8.76 2.47
CA TYR A 19 1.89 8.44 2.85
C TYR A 19 2.67 9.70 3.25
N LEU A 20 2.44 10.82 2.54
CA LEU A 20 3.06 12.10 2.88
C LEU A 20 2.63 12.61 4.26
N TYR A 21 1.40 12.33 4.71
CA TYR A 21 0.98 12.69 6.07
C TYR A 21 1.78 11.95 7.12
N LEU A 22 2.06 10.67 6.91
CA LEU A 22 2.93 9.90 7.80
C LEU A 22 4.34 10.49 7.83
N LEU A 23 4.90 10.83 6.67
CA LEU A 23 6.22 11.46 6.58
C LEU A 23 6.26 12.82 7.28
N LEU A 24 5.20 13.62 7.14
CA LEU A 24 5.07 14.91 7.85
C LEU A 24 4.98 14.73 9.35
N LEU A 25 4.23 13.74 9.82
CA LEU A 25 4.11 13.46 11.24
C LEU A 25 5.47 13.12 11.84
N ILE A 26 6.23 12.22 11.21
CA ILE A 26 7.56 11.84 11.66
C ILE A 26 8.59 12.97 11.54
N SER A 27 8.44 13.90 10.58
CA SER A 27 9.33 15.03 10.41
C SER A 27 9.28 16.03 11.58
N ARG A 28 8.22 15.97 12.40
CA ARG A 28 8.08 16.77 13.63
C ARG A 28 8.97 16.26 14.78
N VAL A 29 9.43 15.02 14.69
CA VAL A 29 10.35 14.44 15.68
C VAL A 29 11.75 14.98 15.39
N LYS A 30 12.16 15.95 16.23
CA LYS A 30 13.51 16.54 16.18
C LYS A 30 14.51 15.60 16.85
N ASN A 31 15.79 15.72 16.48
CA ASN A 31 16.93 15.02 17.10
C ASN A 31 16.94 13.49 16.90
N TYR A 32 16.17 12.97 15.95
CA TYR A 32 16.23 11.54 15.59
C TYR A 32 16.46 11.38 14.08
N PRO A 33 17.32 10.43 13.65
CA PRO A 33 17.54 10.19 12.22
C PRO A 33 16.22 9.76 11.56
N TRP A 34 15.78 10.48 10.55
CA TRP A 34 14.50 10.27 9.86
C TRP A 34 14.34 8.86 9.28
N GLN A 35 15.46 8.22 8.88
CA GLN A 35 15.43 6.85 8.32
C GLN A 35 14.88 5.84 9.34
N TYR A 36 15.22 5.97 10.61
CA TYR A 36 14.71 5.07 11.65
C TYR A 36 13.22 5.32 11.93
N LEU A 37 12.77 6.56 11.81
CA LEU A 37 11.36 6.90 11.99
C LEU A 37 10.50 6.34 10.85
N VAL A 38 10.97 6.40 9.59
CA VAL A 38 10.32 5.77 8.45
C VAL A 38 10.23 4.26 8.66
N LYS A 39 11.32 3.62 9.06
CA LYS A 39 11.35 2.17 9.34
C LYS A 39 10.42 1.81 10.51
N ALA A 40 10.35 2.62 11.56
CA ALA A 40 9.45 2.40 12.69
C ALA A 40 7.96 2.41 12.25
N VAL A 41 7.58 3.29 11.31
CA VAL A 41 6.24 3.25 10.72
C VAL A 41 6.01 1.94 9.98
N SER A 42 6.95 1.51 9.14
CA SER A 42 6.84 0.23 8.43
C SER A 42 6.71 -0.93 9.41
N MET A 43 7.54 -0.98 10.45
CA MET A 43 7.49 -2.02 11.50
C MET A 43 6.16 -2.05 12.24
N ALA A 44 5.55 -0.89 12.53
CA ALA A 44 4.21 -0.85 13.14
C ALA A 44 3.15 -1.48 12.23
N PHE A 45 3.24 -1.27 10.92
CA PHE A 45 2.34 -1.91 9.96
C PHE A 45 2.68 -3.39 9.71
N GLU A 46 3.93 -3.84 9.93
CA GLU A 46 4.28 -5.27 9.95
C GLU A 46 3.57 -6.01 11.09
N VAL A 47 3.47 -5.38 12.27
CA VAL A 47 2.68 -5.93 13.38
C VAL A 47 1.20 -6.04 12.99
N LEU A 48 0.64 -5.03 12.33
CA LEU A 48 -0.74 -5.08 11.82
C LEU A 48 -0.89 -6.16 10.74
N LEU A 49 0.09 -6.32 9.86
CA LEU A 49 0.12 -7.40 8.86
C LEU A 49 0.08 -8.77 9.53
N ALA A 50 0.99 -9.01 10.48
CA ALA A 50 1.06 -10.28 11.21
C ALA A 50 -0.23 -10.57 11.98
N TYR A 51 -0.84 -9.55 12.57
CA TYR A 51 -2.15 -9.66 13.20
C TYR A 51 -3.23 -10.05 12.19
N ALA A 52 -3.32 -9.37 11.03
CA ALA A 52 -4.29 -9.68 9.99
C ALA A 52 -4.15 -11.12 9.45
N VAL A 53 -2.91 -11.56 9.19
CA VAL A 53 -2.60 -12.94 8.79
C VAL A 53 -3.05 -13.93 9.85
N THR A 54 -2.77 -13.63 11.12
CA THR A 54 -3.18 -14.48 12.25
C THR A 54 -4.70 -14.59 12.38
N GLN A 55 -5.43 -13.50 12.17
CA GLN A 55 -6.89 -13.51 12.18
C GLN A 55 -7.47 -14.32 11.01
N LEU A 56 -6.91 -14.16 9.81
CA LEU A 56 -7.29 -14.96 8.63
C LEU A 56 -7.03 -16.45 8.84
N ALA A 57 -5.84 -16.80 9.30
CA ALA A 57 -5.50 -18.19 9.63
C ALA A 57 -6.38 -18.75 10.75
N GLY A 58 -6.75 -17.91 11.71
CA GLY A 58 -7.63 -18.27 12.83
C GLY A 58 -9.05 -18.66 12.44
N LEU A 59 -9.47 -18.42 11.18
CA LEU A 59 -10.73 -18.93 10.65
C LEU A 59 -10.72 -20.45 10.50
N GLN A 60 -9.55 -21.05 10.34
CA GLN A 60 -9.36 -22.51 10.15
C GLN A 60 -8.49 -23.12 11.26
N VAL A 61 -7.50 -22.40 11.77
CA VAL A 61 -6.53 -22.87 12.74
C VAL A 61 -7.01 -22.56 14.17
N ARG A 62 -7.26 -23.58 14.95
CA ARG A 62 -7.65 -23.48 16.38
C ARG A 62 -6.42 -23.62 17.28
N GLY A 63 -6.43 -22.92 18.42
CA GLY A 63 -5.41 -22.96 19.46
C GLY A 63 -4.54 -21.72 19.51
N ALA A 64 -4.39 -21.16 20.73
CA ALA A 64 -3.64 -19.93 20.95
C ALA A 64 -2.15 -20.06 20.57
N GLY A 65 -1.51 -21.18 20.92
CA GLY A 65 -0.11 -21.43 20.58
C GLY A 65 0.17 -21.39 19.07
N LYS A 66 -0.70 -22.01 18.25
CA LYS A 66 -0.57 -21.98 16.78
C LYS A 66 -0.70 -20.55 16.23
N ARG A 67 -1.60 -19.74 16.79
CA ARG A 67 -1.76 -18.34 16.40
C ARG A 67 -0.52 -17.52 16.72
N VAL A 68 0.08 -17.72 17.90
CA VAL A 68 1.35 -17.07 18.27
C VAL A 68 2.46 -17.45 17.29
N VAL A 69 2.55 -18.73 16.93
CA VAL A 69 3.54 -19.18 15.92
C VAL A 69 3.32 -18.50 14.56
N ILE A 70 2.07 -18.45 14.07
CA ILE A 70 1.75 -17.80 12.80
C ILE A 70 2.12 -16.32 12.83
N PHE A 71 1.80 -15.62 13.93
CA PHE A 71 2.15 -14.20 14.10
C PHE A 71 3.66 -13.99 13.99
N ASN A 72 4.44 -14.75 14.77
CA ASN A 72 5.90 -14.62 14.77
C ASN A 72 6.53 -15.04 13.43
N LEU A 73 6.06 -16.14 12.83
CA LEU A 73 6.54 -16.54 11.50
C LEU A 73 6.26 -15.47 10.44
N THR A 74 5.11 -14.79 10.52
CA THR A 74 4.80 -13.71 9.58
C THR A 74 5.80 -12.57 9.72
N LEU A 75 6.15 -12.17 10.96
CA LEU A 75 7.15 -11.13 11.20
C LEU A 75 8.56 -11.54 10.75
N MET A 76 8.87 -12.83 10.77
CA MET A 76 10.17 -13.38 10.38
C MET A 76 10.28 -13.69 8.88
N LEU A 77 9.22 -13.51 8.09
CA LEU A 77 9.29 -13.72 6.65
C LEU A 77 10.35 -12.79 6.04
N PRO A 78 11.31 -13.32 5.25
CA PRO A 78 12.36 -12.49 4.64
C PRO A 78 11.80 -11.30 3.88
N THR A 79 10.69 -11.49 3.13
CA THR A 79 10.03 -10.43 2.39
C THR A 79 9.50 -9.31 3.29
N VAL A 80 9.01 -9.62 4.49
CA VAL A 80 8.55 -8.63 5.48
C VAL A 80 9.76 -7.88 6.03
N VAL A 81 10.76 -8.60 6.53
CA VAL A 81 11.96 -8.01 7.14
C VAL A 81 12.72 -7.13 6.15
N PHE A 82 12.96 -7.60 4.92
CA PHE A 82 13.70 -6.83 3.93
C PHE A 82 12.91 -5.62 3.42
N ASN A 83 11.60 -5.74 3.23
CA ASN A 83 10.78 -4.64 2.73
C ASN A 83 10.61 -3.53 3.76
N GLY A 84 10.29 -3.85 5.00
CA GLY A 84 10.02 -2.87 6.05
C GLY A 84 11.27 -2.49 6.85
N ALA A 85 11.81 -3.40 7.65
CA ALA A 85 12.88 -3.08 8.59
C ALA A 85 14.21 -2.74 7.90
N TYR A 86 14.54 -3.38 6.77
CA TYR A 86 15.79 -3.10 6.05
C TYR A 86 15.62 -1.92 5.08
N TRP A 87 14.63 -1.96 4.19
CA TRP A 87 14.45 -0.97 3.13
C TRP A 87 13.56 0.22 3.51
N GLY A 88 12.61 0.03 4.45
CA GLY A 88 11.69 1.09 4.88
C GLY A 88 10.61 1.43 3.83
N GLN A 89 10.19 0.44 3.03
CA GLN A 89 9.15 0.62 2.01
C GLN A 89 7.76 0.70 2.64
N CYS A 90 6.87 1.43 1.98
CA CYS A 90 5.47 1.58 2.41
C CYS A 90 4.55 0.41 2.03
N ASP A 91 5.08 -0.65 1.40
CA ASP A 91 4.28 -1.74 0.86
C ASP A 91 3.50 -2.51 1.92
N VAL A 92 4.07 -2.63 3.10
CA VAL A 92 3.41 -3.27 4.23
C VAL A 92 2.13 -2.53 4.65
N ILE A 93 2.03 -1.22 4.42
CA ILE A 93 0.87 -0.41 4.80
C ILE A 93 -0.36 -0.87 4.01
N TYR A 94 -0.30 -0.80 2.66
CA TYR A 94 -1.44 -1.19 1.86
C TYR A 94 -1.73 -2.69 1.97
N THR A 95 -0.70 -3.54 2.07
CA THR A 95 -0.87 -5.00 2.20
C THR A 95 -1.58 -5.36 3.50
N SER A 96 -1.20 -4.77 4.63
CA SER A 96 -1.87 -5.00 5.91
C SER A 96 -3.34 -4.58 5.89
N LEU A 97 -3.65 -3.45 5.25
CA LEU A 97 -5.02 -2.97 5.06
C LEU A 97 -5.82 -3.90 4.15
N CYS A 98 -5.24 -4.40 3.05
CA CYS A 98 -5.89 -5.37 2.15
C CYS A 98 -6.22 -6.68 2.87
N LEU A 99 -5.28 -7.25 3.64
CA LEU A 99 -5.54 -8.48 4.38
C LEU A 99 -6.56 -8.28 5.51
N THR A 100 -6.53 -7.12 6.17
CA THR A 100 -7.57 -6.76 7.15
C THR A 100 -8.93 -6.60 6.46
N ALA A 101 -8.99 -5.99 5.28
CA ALA A 101 -10.20 -5.87 4.47
C ALA A 101 -10.76 -7.25 4.08
N LEU A 102 -9.89 -8.17 3.64
CA LEU A 102 -10.26 -9.54 3.33
C LEU A 102 -10.85 -10.26 4.56
N TYR A 103 -10.19 -10.14 5.72
CA TYR A 103 -10.70 -10.70 6.97
C TYR A 103 -12.09 -10.13 7.30
N MET A 104 -12.28 -8.80 7.17
CA MET A 104 -13.58 -8.17 7.41
C MET A 104 -14.66 -8.64 6.42
N ALA A 105 -14.31 -8.88 5.15
CA ALA A 105 -15.23 -9.45 4.17
C ALA A 105 -15.68 -10.86 4.59
N LEU A 106 -14.74 -11.74 4.94
CA LEU A 106 -15.04 -13.10 5.39
C LEU A 106 -15.87 -13.14 6.69
N GLN A 107 -15.77 -12.08 7.52
CA GLN A 107 -16.64 -11.85 8.67
C GLN A 107 -17.99 -11.20 8.29
N LYS A 108 -18.31 -11.11 6.99
CA LYS A 108 -19.53 -10.45 6.45
C LYS A 108 -19.69 -8.97 6.82
N LYS A 109 -18.59 -8.30 7.24
CA LYS A 109 -18.53 -6.87 7.56
C LYS A 109 -18.23 -6.06 6.30
N SER A 110 -19.04 -6.21 5.28
CA SER A 110 -18.84 -5.72 3.92
C SER A 110 -18.48 -4.21 3.85
N ALA A 111 -19.17 -3.34 4.60
CA ALA A 111 -18.88 -1.91 4.56
C ALA A 111 -17.47 -1.59 5.08
N ARG A 112 -17.07 -2.19 6.22
CA ARG A 112 -15.71 -2.00 6.79
C ARG A 112 -14.63 -2.52 5.85
N SER A 113 -14.89 -3.65 5.20
CA SER A 113 -13.99 -4.21 4.19
C SER A 113 -13.74 -3.23 3.05
N MET A 114 -14.79 -2.65 2.47
CA MET A 114 -14.68 -1.72 1.34
C MET A 114 -14.01 -0.39 1.75
N ILE A 115 -14.25 0.11 2.95
CA ILE A 115 -13.54 1.27 3.49
C ILE A 115 -12.03 0.99 3.58
N LEU A 116 -11.64 -0.15 4.16
CA LEU A 116 -10.23 -0.55 4.26
C LEU A 116 -9.56 -0.73 2.90
N PHE A 117 -10.29 -1.26 1.91
CA PHE A 117 -9.82 -1.33 0.52
C PHE A 117 -9.58 0.07 -0.07
N GLY A 118 -10.51 1.00 0.14
CA GLY A 118 -10.35 2.39 -0.31
C GLY A 118 -9.17 3.09 0.37
N MET A 119 -8.98 2.84 1.67
CA MET A 119 -7.79 3.32 2.39
C MET A 119 -6.50 2.71 1.83
N ALA A 120 -6.46 1.39 1.59
CA ALA A 120 -5.29 0.74 1.00
C ALA A 120 -4.97 1.32 -0.39
N LEU A 121 -5.99 1.52 -1.23
CA LEU A 121 -5.84 2.14 -2.55
C LEU A 121 -5.29 3.56 -2.46
N SER A 122 -5.61 4.32 -1.41
CA SER A 122 -5.09 5.67 -1.23
C SER A 122 -3.59 5.70 -0.89
N PHE A 123 -3.04 4.60 -0.38
CA PHE A 123 -1.59 4.47 -0.16
C PHE A 123 -0.84 3.99 -1.40
N LYS A 124 -1.39 3.02 -2.14
CA LYS A 124 -0.68 2.42 -3.28
C LYS A 124 -1.63 1.84 -4.33
N LEU A 125 -1.35 2.12 -5.61
CA LEU A 125 -2.14 1.61 -6.74
C LEU A 125 -2.16 0.07 -6.80
N GLN A 126 -1.09 -0.59 -6.35
CA GLN A 126 -1.00 -2.06 -6.35
C GLN A 126 -2.14 -2.75 -5.59
N THR A 127 -2.88 -2.04 -4.76
CA THR A 127 -4.15 -2.50 -4.18
C THR A 127 -5.15 -2.99 -5.24
N VAL A 128 -5.09 -2.47 -6.47
CA VAL A 128 -5.93 -2.90 -7.60
C VAL A 128 -5.77 -4.39 -7.89
N PHE A 129 -4.59 -4.98 -7.65
CA PHE A 129 -4.36 -6.42 -7.83
C PHE A 129 -5.16 -7.30 -6.86
N PHE A 130 -5.74 -6.73 -5.81
CA PHE A 130 -6.69 -7.42 -4.93
C PHE A 130 -8.14 -7.38 -5.43
N LEU A 131 -8.48 -6.55 -6.42
CA LEU A 131 -9.85 -6.45 -6.95
C LEU A 131 -10.42 -7.78 -7.46
N PRO A 132 -9.64 -8.67 -8.14
CA PRO A 132 -10.14 -9.97 -8.54
C PRO A 132 -10.68 -10.82 -7.38
N ALA A 133 -10.14 -10.65 -6.16
CA ALA A 133 -10.63 -11.35 -4.98
C ALA A 133 -12.03 -10.90 -4.53
N LEU A 134 -12.49 -9.72 -4.97
CA LEU A 134 -13.84 -9.22 -4.65
C LEU A 134 -14.93 -10.04 -5.35
N LEU A 135 -14.65 -10.58 -6.54
CA LEU A 135 -15.62 -11.37 -7.29
C LEU A 135 -16.06 -12.63 -6.53
N PRO A 136 -15.19 -13.54 -6.10
CA PRO A 136 -15.60 -14.70 -5.31
C PRO A 136 -16.24 -14.30 -3.97
N LEU A 137 -15.80 -13.23 -3.32
CA LEU A 137 -16.42 -12.72 -2.09
C LEU A 137 -17.86 -12.23 -2.32
N TRP A 138 -18.11 -11.59 -3.45
CA TRP A 138 -19.46 -11.17 -3.84
C TRP A 138 -20.34 -12.38 -4.18
N LEU A 139 -19.86 -13.33 -4.97
CA LEU A 139 -20.58 -14.55 -5.31
C LEU A 139 -20.96 -15.37 -4.06
N ARG A 140 -20.10 -15.39 -3.05
CA ARG A 140 -20.37 -16.01 -1.74
C ARG A 140 -21.27 -15.17 -0.83
N LYS A 141 -21.71 -13.99 -1.26
CA LYS A 141 -22.48 -13.01 -0.46
C LYS A 141 -21.75 -12.51 0.81
N ASP A 142 -20.44 -12.59 0.84
CA ASP A 142 -19.63 -12.05 1.92
C ASP A 142 -19.54 -10.51 1.85
N ILE A 143 -19.67 -9.95 0.63
CA ILE A 143 -19.73 -8.50 0.39
C ILE A 143 -21.03 -8.13 -0.35
N LYS A 144 -21.49 -6.89 -0.14
CA LYS A 144 -22.66 -6.31 -0.82
C LYS A 144 -22.18 -5.36 -1.91
N LEU A 145 -22.68 -5.51 -3.13
CA LEU A 145 -22.29 -4.70 -4.30
C LEU A 145 -22.40 -3.19 -4.04
N ARG A 146 -23.48 -2.76 -3.35
CA ARG A 146 -23.67 -1.34 -2.99
C ARG A 146 -22.54 -0.75 -2.15
N HIS A 147 -21.80 -1.58 -1.40
CA HIS A 147 -20.67 -1.12 -0.58
C HIS A 147 -19.40 -0.87 -1.38
N LEU A 148 -19.32 -1.28 -2.65
CA LEU A 148 -18.20 -0.94 -3.53
C LEU A 148 -18.02 0.58 -3.68
N ALA A 149 -19.13 1.34 -3.60
CA ALA A 149 -19.07 2.81 -3.61
C ALA A 149 -18.26 3.40 -2.43
N LEU A 150 -18.08 2.64 -1.35
CA LEU A 150 -17.27 3.06 -0.21
C LEU A 150 -15.75 3.05 -0.54
N ILE A 151 -15.30 2.34 -1.57
CA ILE A 151 -13.90 2.34 -2.00
C ILE A 151 -13.49 3.74 -2.48
N PRO A 152 -14.13 4.31 -3.53
CA PRO A 152 -13.80 5.67 -3.96
C PRO A 152 -14.12 6.72 -2.89
N ALA A 153 -15.16 6.53 -2.09
CA ALA A 153 -15.49 7.44 -0.99
C ALA A 153 -14.37 7.49 0.07
N ALA A 154 -13.87 6.34 0.50
CA ALA A 154 -12.76 6.26 1.45
C ALA A 154 -11.45 6.82 0.84
N TYR A 155 -11.17 6.53 -0.44
CA TYR A 155 -10.05 7.12 -1.17
C TYR A 155 -10.12 8.65 -1.13
N MET A 156 -11.25 9.25 -1.50
CA MET A 156 -11.45 10.69 -1.49
C MET A 156 -11.34 11.28 -0.08
N ALA A 157 -11.91 10.61 0.92
CA ALA A 157 -11.79 11.03 2.32
C ALA A 157 -10.33 11.13 2.78
N MET A 158 -9.48 10.17 2.37
CA MET A 158 -8.04 10.18 2.67
C MET A 158 -7.30 11.33 1.96
N MET A 159 -7.86 11.92 0.89
CA MET A 159 -7.27 13.06 0.18
C MET A 159 -7.64 14.42 0.78
N ILE A 160 -8.68 14.50 1.63
CA ILE A 160 -9.21 15.77 2.17
C ILE A 160 -8.11 16.65 2.80
N PRO A 161 -7.19 16.15 3.65
CA PRO A 161 -6.17 17.02 4.23
C PRO A 161 -5.22 17.62 3.18
N ALA A 162 -4.96 16.91 2.07
CA ALA A 162 -4.14 17.44 0.98
C ALA A 162 -4.84 18.57 0.24
N PHE A 163 -6.16 18.48 0.06
CA PHE A 163 -6.94 19.57 -0.55
C PHE A 163 -6.92 20.82 0.31
N TRP A 164 -7.04 20.68 1.63
CA TRP A 164 -6.86 21.82 2.56
C TRP A 164 -5.44 22.40 2.52
N GLY A 165 -4.44 21.58 2.22
CA GLY A 165 -3.05 21.98 2.01
C GLY A 165 -2.77 22.59 0.62
N GLY A 166 -3.80 22.79 -0.23
CA GLY A 166 -3.68 23.43 -1.55
C GLY A 166 -3.40 22.45 -2.71
N LYS A 167 -3.43 21.14 -2.50
CA LYS A 167 -3.28 20.17 -3.58
C LYS A 167 -4.54 20.15 -4.45
N SER A 168 -4.37 20.27 -5.78
CA SER A 168 -5.52 20.23 -6.70
C SER A 168 -6.16 18.84 -6.73
N VAL A 169 -7.50 18.79 -6.86
CA VAL A 169 -8.26 17.54 -6.99
C VAL A 169 -7.80 16.77 -8.22
N HIS A 170 -7.56 17.45 -9.33
CA HIS A 170 -7.05 16.85 -10.57
C HIS A 170 -5.72 16.13 -10.31
N HIS A 171 -4.76 16.77 -9.65
CA HIS A 171 -3.47 16.17 -9.35
C HIS A 171 -3.57 14.95 -8.42
N ALA A 172 -4.47 14.99 -7.43
CA ALA A 172 -4.70 13.84 -6.54
C ALA A 172 -5.31 12.62 -7.26
N LEU A 173 -6.17 12.86 -8.25
CA LEU A 173 -6.79 11.79 -9.04
C LEU A 173 -5.84 11.25 -10.14
N THR A 174 -4.96 12.08 -10.67
CA THR A 174 -4.03 11.70 -11.75
C THR A 174 -2.67 11.23 -11.26
N VAL A 175 -2.41 11.24 -9.93
CA VAL A 175 -1.11 10.86 -9.36
C VAL A 175 -0.63 9.49 -9.85
N TYR A 176 -1.52 8.51 -9.98
CA TYR A 176 -1.16 7.18 -10.46
C TYR A 176 -0.87 7.14 -11.98
N MET A 177 -1.53 7.99 -12.77
CA MET A 177 -1.23 8.13 -14.19
C MET A 177 0.13 8.81 -14.38
N THR A 178 0.43 9.83 -13.58
CA THR A 178 1.73 10.50 -13.57
C THR A 178 2.85 9.53 -13.19
N GLN A 179 2.65 8.72 -12.15
CA GLN A 179 3.61 7.68 -11.73
C GLN A 179 3.89 6.68 -12.85
N ALA A 180 2.88 6.24 -13.58
CA ALA A 180 3.04 5.29 -14.69
C ALA A 180 3.91 5.84 -15.84
N GLY A 181 3.95 7.17 -16.01
CA GLY A 181 4.77 7.87 -17.01
C GLY A 181 6.18 8.27 -16.53
N THR A 182 6.46 8.19 -15.23
CA THR A 182 7.71 8.72 -14.65
C THR A 182 8.95 7.90 -15.03
N TYR A 183 8.80 6.60 -15.27
CA TYR A 183 9.91 5.72 -15.60
C TYR A 183 9.84 5.25 -17.05
N ASN A 184 10.86 5.63 -17.84
CA ASN A 184 11.00 5.20 -19.23
C ASN A 184 11.69 3.84 -19.37
N PHE A 185 12.30 3.33 -18.31
CA PHE A 185 12.98 2.04 -18.32
C PHE A 185 11.99 0.88 -18.13
N ILE A 186 12.31 -0.26 -18.74
CA ILE A 186 11.52 -1.50 -18.69
C ILE A 186 11.53 -2.08 -17.28
N THR A 187 12.67 -1.96 -16.59
CA THR A 187 12.85 -2.39 -15.20
C THR A 187 13.75 -1.41 -14.45
N VAL A 188 13.37 -1.11 -13.21
CA VAL A 188 14.18 -0.30 -12.29
C VAL A 188 14.26 -1.07 -10.97
N ASN A 189 15.38 -1.78 -10.75
CA ASN A 189 15.66 -2.53 -9.52
C ASN A 189 14.59 -3.58 -9.10
N GLY A 190 13.65 -3.93 -9.98
CA GLY A 190 12.64 -4.95 -9.72
C GLY A 190 13.08 -6.31 -10.27
N PRO A 191 12.94 -7.42 -9.53
CA PRO A 191 13.16 -8.75 -10.06
C PRO A 191 12.07 -9.07 -11.09
N SER A 192 12.43 -9.10 -12.37
CA SER A 192 11.53 -9.40 -13.48
C SER A 192 12.27 -10.16 -14.58
N LEU A 193 11.53 -10.81 -15.48
CA LEU A 193 12.12 -11.47 -16.66
C LEU A 193 12.88 -10.46 -17.55
N TYR A 194 12.52 -9.20 -17.51
CA TYR A 194 13.21 -8.14 -18.26
C TYR A 194 14.65 -7.87 -17.78
N ASN A 195 15.03 -8.36 -16.58
CA ASN A 195 16.40 -8.25 -16.09
C ASN A 195 17.40 -9.10 -16.89
N PHE A 196 16.91 -10.03 -17.71
CA PHE A 196 17.74 -10.77 -18.69
C PHE A 196 18.01 -9.99 -19.98
N LEU A 197 17.35 -8.86 -20.19
CA LEU A 197 17.62 -7.97 -21.31
C LEU A 197 18.84 -7.07 -20.98
N PRO A 198 19.53 -6.54 -22.03
CA PRO A 198 20.67 -5.65 -21.83
C PRO A 198 20.29 -4.46 -20.93
N THR A 199 21.20 -4.10 -20.02
CA THR A 199 21.05 -2.93 -19.14
C THR A 199 20.98 -1.64 -19.97
N GLY A 200 20.00 -0.81 -19.67
CA GLY A 200 19.80 0.46 -20.40
C GLY A 200 18.78 0.42 -21.53
N MET A 201 18.15 -0.73 -21.76
CA MET A 201 17.07 -0.82 -22.73
C MET A 201 15.85 -0.04 -22.22
N ASP A 202 15.39 0.91 -23.01
CA ASP A 202 14.17 1.67 -22.76
C ASP A 202 12.94 1.03 -23.43
N LYS A 203 11.76 1.61 -23.18
CA LYS A 203 10.50 1.11 -23.74
C LYS A 203 10.47 1.23 -25.27
N GLU A 204 11.08 2.25 -25.85
CA GLU A 204 11.11 2.48 -27.31
C GLU A 204 11.97 1.43 -28.00
N MET A 205 13.14 1.11 -27.43
CA MET A 205 13.98 0.02 -27.94
C MET A 205 13.25 -1.33 -27.93
N LEU A 206 12.47 -1.61 -26.89
CA LEU A 206 11.69 -2.86 -26.83
C LEU A 206 10.64 -2.89 -27.96
N TYR A 207 9.90 -1.80 -28.17
CA TYR A 207 8.90 -1.75 -29.23
C TYR A 207 9.54 -1.95 -30.62
N THR A 208 10.72 -1.38 -30.88
CA THR A 208 11.42 -1.56 -32.15
C THR A 208 11.98 -2.96 -32.36
N MET A 209 12.26 -3.72 -31.29
CA MET A 209 12.71 -5.11 -31.41
C MET A 209 11.59 -6.10 -31.72
N PHE A 210 10.33 -5.77 -31.39
CA PHE A 210 9.17 -6.66 -31.56
C PHE A 210 8.14 -6.15 -32.58
N SER A 211 8.41 -5.02 -33.26
CA SER A 211 7.66 -4.51 -34.40
C SER A 211 8.27 -5.00 -35.72
#